data_37fb5a2808336ad3fb459591ee5d950f
#
_entry.id   37fb5a2808336ad3fb459591ee5d950f
#
_cell.length_a   1.000
_cell.length_b   1.000
_cell.length_c   1.000
_cell.angle_alpha   90.00
_cell.angle_beta   90.00
_cell.angle_gamma   90.00
#
_symmetry.space_group_name_H-M   'P 1'
#
loop_
_entity.id
_entity.type
_entity.pdbx_description
1 polymer ?
#
loop_
_entity_poly.entity_id
_entity_poly.type
_entity_poly.pdbx_seq_one_letter_code
_entity_poly.pdbx_strand_id
1 'polypeptide(L)'
;MDGPRRVSHDQNFKNLIIDYPRQAIELFSPEEAGHIGPKARVVPLRQEQLKERLGERFRELDVPLLVEWPDGQREALLFVLEEETDPDRFSIHRLAHYCLDLSELCETSRVVPVVY
;
A
#
# COMPACT_ATOMS: atom_id res chain seq x y z
N MET A 1 0.84 -26.24 -15.50
CA MET A 1 -0.01 -25.06 -15.34
C MET A 1 0.45 -24.16 -14.22
N ASP A 2 1.72 -23.97 -14.17
CA ASP A 2 2.28 -23.23 -13.05
C ASP A 2 2.32 -21.73 -13.27
N GLY A 3 2.36 -21.28 -14.53
CA GLY A 3 2.39 -19.87 -14.84
C GLY A 3 1.21 -19.07 -14.26
N PRO A 4 -0.03 -19.54 -14.44
CA PRO A 4 -1.19 -18.86 -13.84
C PRO A 4 -1.16 -18.84 -12.31
N ARG A 5 -0.59 -19.88 -11.71
CA ARG A 5 -0.48 -19.95 -10.25
C ARG A 5 0.42 -18.87 -9.68
N ARG A 6 1.52 -18.55 -10.39
CA ARG A 6 2.48 -17.55 -9.94
C ARG A 6 1.81 -16.18 -9.89
N VAL A 7 1.08 -15.84 -10.95
CA VAL A 7 0.31 -14.61 -11.00
C VAL A 7 -0.76 -14.60 -9.93
N SER A 8 -1.38 -15.77 -9.70
CA SER A 8 -2.42 -15.92 -8.67
C SER A 8 -1.89 -15.67 -7.27
N HIS A 9 -0.64 -16.03 -6.98
CA HIS A 9 -0.05 -15.78 -5.67
C HIS A 9 0.06 -14.30 -5.38
N ASP A 10 0.59 -13.53 -6.32
CA ASP A 10 0.71 -12.09 -6.15
C ASP A 10 -0.66 -11.43 -6.01
N GLN A 11 -1.61 -11.87 -6.82
CA GLN A 11 -2.97 -11.35 -6.76
C GLN A 11 -3.65 -11.76 -5.45
N ASN A 12 -3.35 -12.95 -4.92
CA ASN A 12 -3.88 -13.40 -3.66
C ASN A 12 -3.37 -12.55 -2.49
N PHE A 13 -2.10 -12.18 -2.49
CA PHE A 13 -1.57 -11.27 -1.47
C PHE A 13 -2.23 -9.90 -1.56
N LYS A 14 -2.39 -9.39 -2.76
CA LYS A 14 -3.09 -8.13 -2.96
C LYS A 14 -4.51 -8.19 -2.44
N ASN A 15 -5.24 -9.26 -2.77
CA ASN A 15 -6.60 -9.45 -2.31
C ASN A 15 -6.68 -9.57 -0.80
N LEU A 16 -5.71 -10.24 -0.18
CA LEU A 16 -5.63 -10.35 1.26
C LEU A 16 -5.49 -8.97 1.91
N ILE A 17 -4.62 -8.14 1.37
CA ILE A 17 -4.42 -6.78 1.90
C ILE A 17 -5.69 -5.95 1.75
N ILE A 18 -6.36 -6.06 0.62
CA ILE A 18 -7.58 -5.29 0.34
C ILE A 18 -8.75 -5.77 1.22
N ASP A 19 -8.90 -7.08 1.33
CA ASP A 19 -10.05 -7.65 2.05
C ASP A 19 -9.85 -7.66 3.57
N TYR A 20 -8.61 -7.80 4.01
CA TYR A 20 -8.26 -7.87 5.43
C TYR A 20 -7.10 -6.94 5.76
N PRO A 21 -7.30 -5.63 5.60
CA PRO A 21 -6.19 -4.67 5.72
C PRO A 21 -5.54 -4.64 7.10
N ARG A 22 -6.32 -4.77 8.17
CA ARG A 22 -5.74 -4.77 9.52
C ARG A 22 -4.86 -6.00 9.75
N GLN A 23 -5.35 -7.16 9.34
CA GLN A 23 -4.61 -8.40 9.47
C GLN A 23 -3.34 -8.37 8.64
N ALA A 24 -3.40 -7.76 7.46
CA ALA A 24 -2.22 -7.59 6.61
C ALA A 24 -1.18 -6.72 7.29
N ILE A 25 -1.60 -5.62 7.92
CA ILE A 25 -0.68 -4.77 8.66
C ILE A 25 -0.04 -5.54 9.81
N GLU A 26 -0.82 -6.31 10.54
CA GLU A 26 -0.30 -7.13 11.64
C GLU A 26 0.74 -8.14 11.16
N LEU A 27 0.50 -8.74 9.98
CA LEU A 27 1.40 -9.74 9.42
C LEU A 27 2.69 -9.13 8.87
N PHE A 28 2.57 -8.06 8.09
CA PHE A 28 3.71 -7.51 7.35
C PHE A 28 4.42 -6.36 8.07
N SER A 29 3.74 -5.70 8.99
CA SER A 29 4.32 -4.57 9.73
C SER A 29 3.70 -4.49 11.13
N PRO A 30 4.07 -5.42 12.02
CA PRO A 30 3.48 -5.45 13.36
C PRO A 30 3.74 -4.18 14.18
N GLU A 31 4.84 -3.48 13.93
CA GLU A 31 5.11 -2.23 14.60
C GLU A 31 4.07 -1.16 14.26
N GLU A 32 3.72 -1.07 12.98
CA GLU A 32 2.69 -0.13 12.54
C GLU A 32 1.30 -0.55 13.06
N ALA A 33 1.04 -1.85 13.11
CA ALA A 33 -0.21 -2.35 13.68
C ALA A 33 -0.38 -1.89 15.14
N GLY A 34 0.68 -1.95 15.91
CA GLY A 34 0.67 -1.47 17.30
C GLY A 34 0.44 0.03 17.39
N HIS A 35 1.03 0.78 16.49
CA HIS A 35 0.86 2.24 16.44
C HIS A 35 -0.57 2.63 16.08
N ILE A 36 -1.18 1.92 15.14
CA ILE A 36 -2.51 2.24 14.63
C ILE A 36 -3.57 2.09 15.72
N GLY A 37 -3.53 0.99 16.46
CA GLY A 37 -4.50 0.74 17.53
C GLY A 37 -5.88 0.36 17.00
N PRO A 38 -6.82 0.06 17.91
CA PRO A 38 -8.13 -0.48 17.52
C PRO A 38 -9.15 0.55 17.06
N LYS A 39 -8.95 1.83 17.39
CA LYS A 39 -9.95 2.87 17.10
C LYS A 39 -9.83 3.45 15.71
N ALA A 40 -8.70 3.27 15.04
CA ALA A 40 -8.48 3.79 13.71
C ALA A 40 -9.26 2.99 12.67
N ARG A 41 -9.68 3.67 11.62
CA ARG A 41 -10.30 3.04 10.46
C ARG A 41 -9.24 2.84 9.39
N VAL A 42 -9.19 1.65 8.80
CA VAL A 42 -8.22 1.30 7.76
C VAL A 42 -8.99 0.97 6.49
N VAL A 43 -8.73 1.71 5.42
CA VAL A 43 -9.48 1.62 4.17
C VAL A 43 -8.54 1.57 2.98
N PRO A 44 -8.68 0.60 2.07
CA PRO A 44 -7.91 0.62 0.82
C PRO A 44 -8.34 1.79 -0.07
N LEU A 45 -7.38 2.39 -0.74
CA LEU A 45 -7.68 3.45 -1.70
C LEU A 45 -8.16 2.85 -3.02
N ARG A 46 -9.03 3.57 -3.72
CA ARG A 46 -9.60 3.08 -4.97
C ARG A 46 -8.58 3.10 -6.09
N GLN A 47 -8.58 2.03 -6.88
CA GLN A 47 -7.64 1.86 -7.98
C GLN A 47 -7.80 2.95 -9.05
N GLU A 48 -9.03 3.37 -9.32
CA GLU A 48 -9.30 4.41 -10.30
C GLU A 48 -8.64 5.74 -9.92
N GLN A 49 -8.74 6.11 -8.64
CA GLN A 49 -8.10 7.32 -8.15
C GLN A 49 -6.59 7.24 -8.27
N LEU A 50 -6.04 6.07 -7.99
CA LEU A 50 -4.61 5.86 -8.07
C LEU A 50 -4.10 5.95 -9.50
N LYS A 51 -4.79 5.34 -10.44
CA LYS A 51 -4.43 5.42 -11.85
C LYS A 51 -4.48 6.84 -12.38
N GLU A 52 -5.53 7.56 -12.02
CA GLU A 52 -5.71 8.94 -12.45
C GLU A 52 -4.62 9.85 -11.88
N ARG A 53 -4.32 9.70 -10.59
CA ARG A 53 -3.37 10.57 -9.91
C ARG A 53 -1.91 10.23 -10.20
N LEU A 54 -1.59 8.95 -10.25
CA LEU A 54 -0.21 8.48 -10.32
C LEU A 54 0.26 8.20 -11.73
N GLY A 55 -0.66 7.96 -12.66
CA GLY A 55 -0.31 7.68 -14.04
C GLY A 55 0.65 6.50 -14.17
N GLU A 56 1.80 6.72 -14.78
CA GLU A 56 2.79 5.67 -15.01
C GLU A 56 3.45 5.16 -13.75
N ARG A 57 3.38 5.91 -12.66
CA ARG A 57 3.95 5.47 -11.38
C ARG A 57 3.11 4.41 -10.70
N PHE A 58 1.84 4.31 -11.09
CA PHE A 58 0.93 3.35 -10.50
C PHE A 58 1.28 1.92 -10.89
N ARG A 59 1.32 1.03 -9.90
CA ARG A 59 1.48 -0.40 -10.12
C ARG A 59 0.29 -1.12 -9.53
N GLU A 60 -0.29 -2.03 -10.29
CA GLU A 60 -1.50 -2.72 -9.87
C GLU A 60 -1.32 -3.58 -8.63
N LEU A 61 -0.10 -4.03 -8.36
CA LEU A 61 0.17 -4.87 -7.19
C LEU A 61 0.56 -4.07 -5.95
N ASP A 62 0.75 -2.77 -6.07
CA ASP A 62 0.94 -1.90 -4.92
C ASP A 62 -0.43 -1.58 -4.32
N VAL A 63 -0.51 -1.62 -3.00
CA VAL A 63 -1.79 -1.40 -2.31
C VAL A 63 -1.63 -0.31 -1.27
N PRO A 64 -2.13 0.91 -1.55
CA PRO A 64 -2.16 1.96 -0.55
C PRO A 64 -3.38 1.83 0.36
N LEU A 65 -3.15 1.96 1.65
CA LEU A 65 -4.19 1.97 2.67
C LEU A 65 -4.21 3.33 3.36
N LEU A 66 -5.40 3.85 3.58
CA LEU A 66 -5.59 5.05 4.38
C LEU A 66 -5.99 4.65 5.79
N VAL A 67 -5.30 5.20 6.78
CA VAL A 67 -5.63 5.04 8.18
C VAL A 67 -6.14 6.36 8.73
N GLU A 68 -7.32 6.36 9.32
CA GLU A 68 -7.92 7.55 9.92
C GLU A 68 -8.27 7.29 11.38
N TRP A 69 -7.87 8.20 12.25
CA TRP A 69 -8.22 8.17 13.65
C TRP A 69 -9.43 9.07 13.92
N PRO A 70 -10.16 8.81 15.02
CA PRO A 70 -11.33 9.62 15.35
C PRO A 70 -11.04 11.11 15.55
N ASP A 71 -9.82 11.47 15.90
CA ASP A 71 -9.39 12.86 16.08
C ASP A 71 -9.06 13.58 14.77
N GLY A 72 -9.20 12.89 13.65
CA GLY A 72 -8.92 13.47 12.32
C GLY A 72 -7.52 13.23 11.82
N GLN A 73 -6.64 12.65 12.61
CA GLN A 73 -5.29 12.31 12.14
C GLN A 73 -5.37 11.22 11.08
N ARG A 74 -4.44 11.27 10.14
CA ARG A 74 -4.36 10.33 9.01
C ARG A 74 -2.95 9.84 8.79
N GLU A 75 -2.85 8.64 8.26
CA GLU A 75 -1.59 8.03 7.84
C GLU A 75 -1.86 7.22 6.59
N ALA A 76 -0.93 7.20 5.66
CA ALA A 76 -1.01 6.33 4.50
C ALA A 76 0.03 5.23 4.62
N LEU A 77 -0.38 3.99 4.41
CA LEU A 77 0.52 2.85 4.34
C LEU A 77 0.53 2.34 2.91
N LEU A 78 1.70 2.28 2.32
CA LEU A 78 1.85 1.80 0.95
C LEU A 78 2.49 0.42 0.97
N PHE A 79 1.68 -0.60 0.68
CA PHE A 79 2.21 -1.96 0.52
C PHE A 79 2.83 -2.08 -0.87
N VAL A 80 4.12 -2.38 -0.90
CA VAL A 80 4.90 -2.49 -2.12
C VAL A 80 5.35 -3.92 -2.28
N LEU A 81 5.04 -4.53 -3.42
CA LEU A 81 5.45 -5.89 -3.70
C LEU A 81 6.97 -5.95 -3.96
N GLU A 82 7.67 -6.75 -3.16
CA GLU A 82 9.11 -6.92 -3.27
C GLU A 82 9.50 -8.06 -4.19
N GLU A 83 8.73 -8.34 -5.20
CA GLU A 83 9.08 -9.37 -6.13
C GLU A 83 10.21 -8.95 -7.06
N GLU A 84 10.46 -7.67 -7.11
CA GLU A 84 11.31 -7.08 -8.12
C GLU A 84 12.78 -7.32 -7.82
N THR A 85 13.38 -8.22 -8.56
CA THR A 85 14.80 -8.50 -8.45
C THR A 85 15.64 -7.69 -9.44
N ASP A 86 14.98 -7.04 -10.39
CA ASP A 86 15.63 -6.20 -11.38
C ASP A 86 15.76 -4.78 -10.83
N PRO A 87 17.00 -4.32 -10.52
CA PRO A 87 17.19 -2.99 -9.96
C PRO A 87 16.75 -1.86 -10.89
N ASP A 88 16.65 -2.13 -12.20
CA ASP A 88 16.19 -1.12 -13.14
C ASP A 88 14.70 -0.85 -13.02
N ARG A 89 13.95 -1.79 -12.48
CA ARG A 89 12.50 -1.62 -12.27
C ARG A 89 12.17 -0.96 -10.95
N PHE A 90 13.01 -1.16 -9.94
CA PHE A 90 12.83 -0.51 -8.67
C PHE A 90 13.54 0.84 -8.70
N SER A 91 12.79 1.91 -8.50
CA SER A 91 13.36 3.25 -8.48
C SER A 91 12.97 3.94 -7.18
N ILE A 92 13.99 4.36 -6.42
CA ILE A 92 13.75 5.14 -5.20
C ILE A 92 13.06 6.46 -5.52
N HIS A 93 13.37 7.04 -6.68
CA HIS A 93 12.73 8.27 -7.12
C HIS A 93 11.25 8.06 -7.39
N ARG A 94 10.90 6.95 -8.05
CA ARG A 94 9.51 6.63 -8.29
C ARG A 94 8.75 6.37 -7.00
N LEU A 95 9.38 5.66 -6.07
CA LEU A 95 8.77 5.44 -4.75
C LEU A 95 8.55 6.75 -4.02
N ALA A 96 9.53 7.65 -4.05
CA ALA A 96 9.42 8.96 -3.42
C ALA A 96 8.27 9.78 -4.02
N HIS A 97 8.16 9.80 -5.35
CA HIS A 97 7.06 10.51 -6.01
C HIS A 97 5.71 9.88 -5.67
N TYR A 98 5.66 8.57 -5.60
CA TYR A 98 4.45 7.86 -5.23
C TYR A 98 4.02 8.26 -3.82
N CYS A 99 4.95 8.29 -2.88
CA CYS A 99 4.66 8.70 -1.51
C CYS A 99 4.21 10.16 -1.43
N LEU A 100 4.81 11.05 -2.23
CA LEU A 100 4.39 12.45 -2.29
C LEU A 100 2.96 12.58 -2.81
N ASP A 101 2.63 11.85 -3.85
CA ASP A 101 1.27 11.85 -4.41
C ASP A 101 0.27 11.31 -3.38
N LEU A 102 0.61 10.26 -2.67
CA LEU A 102 -0.26 9.72 -1.61
C LEU A 102 -0.42 10.70 -0.46
N SER A 103 0.64 11.42 -0.11
CA SER A 103 0.61 12.46 0.91
C SER A 103 -0.44 13.53 0.57
N GLU A 104 -0.46 13.96 -0.68
CA GLU A 104 -1.44 14.94 -1.13
C GLU A 104 -2.85 14.36 -1.18
N LEU A 105 -2.99 13.14 -1.72
CA LEU A 105 -4.29 12.50 -1.87
C LEU A 105 -4.92 12.19 -0.51
N CYS A 106 -4.14 11.74 0.45
CA CYS A 106 -4.62 11.37 1.78
C CYS A 106 -4.57 12.51 2.79
N GLU A 107 -4.06 13.67 2.38
CA GLU A 107 -3.94 14.84 3.24
C GLU A 107 -3.18 14.53 4.53
N THR A 108 -2.03 13.89 4.39
CA THR A 108 -1.19 13.54 5.53
C THR A 108 0.29 13.64 5.15
N SER A 109 1.10 14.05 6.11
CA SER A 109 2.55 14.06 5.93
C SER A 109 3.19 12.71 6.25
N ARG A 110 2.43 11.78 6.84
CA ARG A 110 2.95 10.47 7.22
C ARG A 110 2.56 9.42 6.20
N VAL A 111 3.51 9.01 5.39
CA VAL A 111 3.35 7.92 4.41
C VAL A 111 4.43 6.88 4.68
N VAL A 112 4.03 5.66 4.96
CA VAL A 112 4.94 4.58 5.35
C VAL A 112 4.91 3.48 4.30
N PRO A 113 6.01 3.26 3.57
CA PRO A 113 6.08 2.10 2.68
C PRO A 113 6.29 0.82 3.47
N VAL A 114 5.57 -0.22 3.09
CA VAL A 114 5.68 -1.56 3.67
C VAL A 114 5.96 -2.52 2.55
N VAL A 115 7.10 -3.18 2.61
CA VAL A 115 7.53 -4.13 1.57
C VAL A 115 7.06 -5.53 1.92
N TYR A 116 6.45 -6.21 0.96
CA TYR A 116 5.95 -7.56 1.18
C TYR A 116 6.29 -8.53 0.06
#